data_a3b8fa671a3226c32fbd735b922290f4
#
_entry.id   a3b8fa671a3226c32fbd735b922290f4
#
_cell.length_a   1.000
_cell.length_b   1.000
_cell.length_c   1.000
_cell.angle_alpha   90.00
_cell.angle_beta   90.00
_cell.angle_gamma   90.00
#
_symmetry.space_group_name_H-M   'P 1'
#
loop_
_entity.id
_entity.type
_entity.pdbx_description
1 polymer ?
#
loop_
_entity_poly.entity_id
_entity_poly.type
_entity_poly.pdbx_seq_one_letter_code
_entity_poly.pdbx_strand_id
1 'polypeptide(L)'
;MYPFTQGSFAVRNGWYVAAFARDVTRDLLARTILGQPVVLYRKQDGTAVAVGGRCPHRHYPLGESCLKGDSIECGYHGIAFGPDGQCTKVPSQAHVPRSYRIPTYPLVEHGIWMFIWMGDADRADTALLPDLGEIGADGGGMILRPFYSEHVKGRYQLLNDNLLDLTHLAYLHASSIGTEDNASVPEELTREPGVLRSRRHIRDAAPPPVVRTFHGEDIERIDRVVGMDFYLPGFHAGIGDMAVSRSNPVRGGEQLNRSRVYHAVTPETPTSCHYFFAMAAEDEAGLDRMDAYLRPVIAEDKFATEEIEKMLAIVGENPEELLLRSDRNAVEGRRMLQQMMDAERAPA
;
A
#
# COMPACT_ATOMS: atom_id res chain seq x y z
N MET A 1 6.54 -0.88 -20.77
CA MET A 1 6.13 -1.81 -19.67
C MET A 1 4.74 -1.43 -19.23
N TYR A 2 3.75 -2.23 -19.67
CA TYR A 2 2.33 -1.96 -19.41
C TYR A 2 2.05 -1.73 -17.91
N PRO A 3 1.22 -0.74 -17.52
CA PRO A 3 0.51 0.19 -18.41
C PRO A 3 1.30 1.47 -18.76
N PHE A 4 2.54 1.59 -18.34
CA PHE A 4 3.34 2.78 -18.57
C PHE A 4 3.98 2.78 -19.96
N THR A 5 4.07 3.95 -20.57
CA THR A 5 4.61 4.11 -21.92
C THR A 5 6.13 4.11 -21.95
N GLN A 6 6.76 4.57 -20.87
CA GLN A 6 8.21 4.72 -20.77
C GLN A 6 8.67 4.62 -19.32
N GLY A 7 9.96 4.31 -19.10
CA GLY A 7 10.61 4.31 -17.79
C GLY A 7 10.69 2.94 -17.12
N SER A 8 10.71 2.96 -15.80
CA SER A 8 10.70 1.77 -14.96
C SER A 8 9.27 1.19 -14.85
N PHE A 9 9.14 0.02 -14.24
CA PHE A 9 7.82 -0.52 -13.89
C PHE A 9 7.17 0.21 -12.70
N ALA A 10 7.93 1.05 -11.98
CA ALA A 10 7.46 1.85 -10.85
C ALA A 10 8.33 3.09 -10.62
N VAL A 11 7.78 4.08 -9.94
CA VAL A 11 8.49 5.29 -9.46
C VAL A 11 9.56 4.88 -8.46
N ARG A 12 10.77 5.45 -8.55
CA ARG A 12 11.84 5.21 -7.59
C ARG A 12 11.90 6.28 -6.49
N ASN A 13 11.69 7.54 -6.86
CA ASN A 13 11.69 8.68 -5.93
C ASN A 13 10.28 8.88 -5.35
N GLY A 14 9.91 7.96 -4.46
CA GLY A 14 8.63 7.96 -3.76
C GLY A 14 8.68 7.07 -2.52
N TRP A 15 7.82 7.35 -1.55
CA TRP A 15 7.68 6.58 -0.34
C TRP A 15 6.75 5.38 -0.55
N TYR A 16 7.24 4.19 -0.26
CA TYR A 16 6.45 2.96 -0.26
C TYR A 16 6.41 2.34 1.13
N VAL A 17 5.34 1.64 1.47
CA VAL A 17 5.28 0.87 2.72
C VAL A 17 6.10 -0.42 2.57
N ALA A 18 7.16 -0.55 3.35
CA ALA A 18 8.00 -1.76 3.36
C ALA A 18 7.47 -2.85 4.30
N ALA A 19 6.82 -2.44 5.39
CA ALA A 19 6.28 -3.32 6.42
C ALA A 19 5.32 -2.54 7.34
N PHE A 20 4.56 -3.25 8.17
CA PHE A 20 4.01 -2.62 9.37
C PHE A 20 5.13 -2.43 10.42
N ALA A 21 5.04 -1.35 11.19
CA ALA A 21 6.07 -1.01 12.19
C ALA A 21 6.30 -2.13 13.23
N ARG A 22 5.22 -2.85 13.61
CA ARG A 22 5.27 -3.98 14.54
C ARG A 22 6.05 -5.20 14.02
N ASP A 23 6.15 -5.35 12.69
CA ASP A 23 6.79 -6.50 12.05
C ASP A 23 8.31 -6.28 11.89
N VAL A 24 8.79 -5.04 12.05
CA VAL A 24 10.22 -4.72 12.04
C VAL A 24 10.73 -4.82 13.47
N THR A 25 11.45 -5.89 13.76
CA THR A 25 11.98 -6.23 15.08
C THR A 25 13.49 -6.33 15.03
N ARG A 26 14.09 -7.06 15.96
CA ARG A 26 15.50 -7.44 15.89
C ARG A 26 15.77 -8.66 15.01
N ASP A 27 14.73 -9.32 14.53
CA ASP A 27 14.87 -10.34 13.51
C ASP A 27 15.00 -9.67 12.13
N LEU A 28 15.78 -10.28 11.24
CA LEU A 28 16.02 -9.75 9.91
C LEU A 28 14.80 -9.98 9.01
N LEU A 29 14.11 -8.93 8.66
CA LEU A 29 12.95 -8.97 7.76
C LEU A 29 13.42 -8.72 6.33
N ALA A 30 13.46 -9.76 5.51
CA ALA A 30 13.79 -9.66 4.08
C ALA A 30 12.59 -9.22 3.24
N ARG A 31 12.84 -8.31 2.28
CA ARG A 31 11.88 -7.88 1.27
C ARG A 31 12.59 -7.69 -0.07
N THR A 32 11.88 -7.89 -1.17
CA THR A 32 12.27 -7.34 -2.47
C THR A 32 11.38 -6.14 -2.76
N ILE A 33 11.97 -4.98 -3.01
CA ILE A 33 11.23 -3.73 -3.31
C ILE A 33 11.85 -3.12 -4.55
N LEU A 34 11.04 -2.82 -5.57
CA LEU A 34 11.49 -2.33 -6.88
C LEU A 34 12.64 -3.18 -7.48
N GLY A 35 12.54 -4.51 -7.36
CA GLY A 35 13.55 -5.45 -7.83
C GLY A 35 14.84 -5.46 -7.02
N GLN A 36 14.91 -4.76 -5.89
CA GLN A 36 16.09 -4.72 -5.02
C GLN A 36 15.85 -5.53 -3.74
N PRO A 37 16.75 -6.44 -3.37
CA PRO A 37 16.68 -7.10 -2.08
C PRO A 37 17.02 -6.10 -0.96
N VAL A 38 16.17 -6.04 0.04
CA VAL A 38 16.28 -5.16 1.22
C VAL A 38 16.14 -5.99 2.48
N VAL A 39 16.86 -5.65 3.53
CA VAL A 39 16.67 -6.18 4.88
C VAL A 39 16.34 -5.04 5.82
N LEU A 40 15.24 -5.21 6.56
CA LEU A 40 14.80 -4.29 7.61
C LEU A 40 15.04 -4.95 8.97
N TYR A 41 15.44 -4.14 9.94
CA TYR A 41 15.59 -4.57 11.34
C TYR A 41 15.62 -3.37 12.27
N ARG A 42 15.52 -3.58 13.59
CA ARG A 42 15.77 -2.52 14.59
C ARG A 42 17.13 -2.69 15.24
N LYS A 43 17.80 -1.56 15.44
CA LYS A 43 18.99 -1.49 16.31
C LYS A 43 18.63 -1.75 17.79
N GLN A 44 19.64 -1.88 18.64
CA GLN A 44 19.46 -2.03 20.09
C GLN A 44 18.76 -0.82 20.74
N ASP A 45 18.93 0.36 20.16
CA ASP A 45 18.25 1.60 20.59
C ASP A 45 16.81 1.73 20.08
N GLY A 46 16.29 0.73 19.34
CA GLY A 46 14.95 0.71 18.75
C GLY A 46 14.84 1.39 17.38
N THR A 47 15.87 2.10 16.90
CA THR A 47 15.85 2.74 15.59
C THR A 47 15.75 1.70 14.48
N ALA A 48 14.80 1.88 13.56
CA ALA A 48 14.65 1.02 12.41
C ALA A 48 15.68 1.35 11.31
N VAL A 49 16.13 0.33 10.60
CA VAL A 49 17.18 0.39 9.57
C VAL A 49 16.72 -0.40 8.34
N ALA A 50 17.04 0.10 7.15
CA ALA A 50 16.89 -0.59 5.88
C ALA A 50 18.23 -0.60 5.13
N VAL A 51 18.72 -1.80 4.81
CA VAL A 51 19.99 -1.99 4.09
C VAL A 51 19.79 -2.96 2.93
N GLY A 52 20.74 -2.97 1.97
CA GLY A 52 20.74 -3.93 0.88
C GLY A 52 20.79 -5.37 1.38
N GLY A 53 19.88 -6.21 0.87
CA GLY A 53 19.68 -7.58 1.32
C GLY A 53 20.63 -8.61 0.71
N ARG A 54 21.70 -8.18 0.02
CA ARG A 54 22.63 -9.05 -0.73
C ARG A 54 24.07 -8.79 -0.33
N CYS A 55 24.75 -9.81 0.15
CA CYS A 55 26.21 -9.73 0.42
C CYS A 55 26.97 -9.54 -0.91
N PRO A 56 27.79 -8.49 -1.06
CA PRO A 56 28.51 -8.24 -2.31
C PRO A 56 29.59 -9.26 -2.65
N HIS A 57 30.04 -10.08 -1.67
CA HIS A 57 31.08 -11.07 -1.88
C HIS A 57 30.62 -12.19 -2.84
N ARG A 58 29.55 -12.93 -2.51
CA ARG A 58 29.04 -14.08 -3.29
C ARG A 58 27.53 -14.08 -3.41
N HIS A 59 26.91 -12.89 -3.29
CA HIS A 59 25.47 -12.68 -3.45
C HIS A 59 24.57 -13.44 -2.45
N TYR A 60 25.13 -13.87 -1.30
CA TYR A 60 24.37 -14.54 -0.25
C TYR A 60 23.27 -13.61 0.29
N PRO A 61 22.04 -14.10 0.50
CA PRO A 61 20.95 -13.30 1.04
C PRO A 61 21.20 -12.92 2.51
N LEU A 62 21.27 -11.63 2.79
CA LEU A 62 21.54 -11.13 4.14
C LEU A 62 20.32 -11.29 5.07
N GLY A 63 19.12 -11.52 4.54
CA GLY A 63 17.96 -11.89 5.34
C GLY A 63 18.06 -13.26 6.00
N GLU A 64 18.89 -14.17 5.44
CA GLU A 64 19.19 -15.50 5.99
C GLU A 64 20.44 -15.49 6.87
N SER A 65 20.81 -14.32 7.37
CA SER A 65 22.03 -14.09 8.17
C SER A 65 21.71 -13.85 9.64
N CYS A 66 22.68 -13.41 10.44
CA CYS A 66 22.48 -13.15 11.86
C CYS A 66 22.75 -11.68 12.19
N LEU A 67 21.92 -11.11 13.08
CA LEU A 67 22.21 -9.81 13.68
C LEU A 67 23.14 -9.99 14.88
N LYS A 68 24.33 -9.36 14.84
CA LYS A 68 25.33 -9.33 15.90
C LYS A 68 25.50 -7.90 16.40
N GLY A 69 25.01 -7.60 17.60
CA GLY A 69 24.80 -6.20 17.99
C GLY A 69 23.88 -5.54 16.99
N ASP A 70 24.33 -4.48 16.32
CA ASP A 70 23.56 -3.79 15.27
C ASP A 70 24.11 -4.06 13.84
N SER A 71 25.03 -5.02 13.69
CA SER A 71 25.60 -5.41 12.39
C SER A 71 25.01 -6.74 11.92
N ILE A 72 24.74 -6.86 10.61
CA ILE A 72 24.37 -8.12 9.97
C ILE A 72 25.66 -8.89 9.65
N GLU A 73 25.86 -10.05 10.27
CA GLU A 73 26.95 -10.97 9.97
C GLU A 73 26.50 -12.01 8.94
N CYS A 74 27.05 -11.94 7.73
CA CYS A 74 26.71 -12.81 6.62
C CYS A 74 26.93 -14.28 6.98
N GLY A 75 25.89 -15.09 6.86
CA GLY A 75 25.92 -16.52 7.20
C GLY A 75 26.86 -17.38 6.37
N TYR A 76 27.40 -16.83 5.24
CA TYR A 76 28.27 -17.62 4.37
C TYR A 76 29.76 -17.53 4.77
N HIS A 77 30.30 -16.32 4.98
CA HIS A 77 31.72 -16.15 5.31
C HIS A 77 31.97 -15.19 6.49
N GLY A 78 30.95 -14.84 7.26
CA GLY A 78 31.09 -14.01 8.46
C GLY A 78 31.45 -12.54 8.19
N ILE A 79 31.30 -12.06 6.95
CA ILE A 79 31.48 -10.64 6.63
C ILE A 79 30.33 -9.87 7.30
N ALA A 80 30.65 -8.81 8.05
CA ALA A 80 29.68 -8.04 8.79
C ALA A 80 29.48 -6.64 8.20
N PHE A 81 28.21 -6.17 8.17
CA PHE A 81 27.81 -4.85 7.70
C PHE A 81 27.03 -4.12 8.78
N GLY A 82 27.43 -2.88 9.07
CA GLY A 82 26.76 -2.01 10.03
C GLY A 82 25.44 -1.43 9.48
N PRO A 83 24.67 -0.73 10.34
CA PRO A 83 23.42 -0.08 9.96
C PRO A 83 23.59 1.06 8.92
N ASP A 84 24.79 1.60 8.79
CA ASP A 84 25.21 2.56 7.78
C ASP A 84 25.66 1.89 6.46
N GLY A 85 25.53 0.58 6.36
CA GLY A 85 25.94 -0.22 5.22
C GLY A 85 27.46 -0.47 5.12
N GLN A 86 28.28 0.11 5.99
CA GLN A 86 29.74 -0.11 5.96
C GLN A 86 30.08 -1.54 6.39
N CYS A 87 31.03 -2.14 5.69
CA CYS A 87 31.62 -3.40 6.16
C CYS A 87 32.45 -3.13 7.40
N THR A 88 32.12 -3.80 8.51
CA THR A 88 32.79 -3.65 9.81
C THR A 88 33.77 -4.77 10.11
N LYS A 89 33.64 -5.92 9.40
CA LYS A 89 34.47 -7.10 9.65
C LYS A 89 34.59 -7.95 8.38
N VAL A 90 35.79 -8.41 8.07
CA VAL A 90 36.05 -9.46 7.10
C VAL A 90 36.96 -10.50 7.78
N PRO A 91 36.46 -11.70 8.13
CA PRO A 91 37.23 -12.67 8.94
C PRO A 91 38.56 -13.11 8.33
N SER A 92 38.68 -13.10 7.01
CA SER A 92 39.87 -13.58 6.27
C SER A 92 40.96 -12.51 6.10
N GLN A 93 40.77 -11.26 6.56
CA GLN A 93 41.73 -10.17 6.41
C GLN A 93 41.67 -9.16 7.55
N ALA A 94 42.81 -8.58 7.93
CA ALA A 94 42.88 -7.61 9.02
C ALA A 94 42.38 -6.21 8.63
N HIS A 95 42.48 -5.84 7.35
CA HIS A 95 42.08 -4.54 6.84
C HIS A 95 40.77 -4.65 6.08
N VAL A 96 39.83 -3.75 6.41
CA VAL A 96 38.54 -3.62 5.70
C VAL A 96 38.56 -2.34 4.86
N PRO A 97 38.55 -2.44 3.51
CA PRO A 97 38.51 -1.26 2.66
C PRO A 97 37.19 -0.46 2.85
N ARG A 98 37.27 0.86 2.84
CA ARG A 98 36.09 1.75 2.95
C ARG A 98 35.08 1.58 1.80
N SER A 99 35.54 1.06 0.66
CA SER A 99 34.66 0.75 -0.48
C SER A 99 33.79 -0.49 -0.26
N TYR A 100 34.07 -1.30 0.78
CA TYR A 100 33.25 -2.47 1.10
C TYR A 100 32.01 -2.03 1.83
N ARG A 101 30.90 -1.94 1.09
CA ARG A 101 29.62 -1.50 1.64
C ARG A 101 28.45 -2.11 0.88
N ILE A 102 27.30 -2.13 1.54
CA ILE A 102 25.99 -2.39 0.97
C ILE A 102 25.15 -1.08 0.90
N PRO A 103 24.16 -0.98 0.02
CA PRO A 103 23.26 0.18 0.02
C PRO A 103 22.53 0.36 1.35
N THR A 104 22.16 1.60 1.65
CA THR A 104 21.20 1.95 2.71
C THR A 104 20.05 2.71 2.09
N TYR A 105 18.88 2.63 2.72
CA TYR A 105 17.68 3.28 2.22
C TYR A 105 17.07 4.16 3.32
N PRO A 106 16.65 5.39 3.04
CA PRO A 106 15.84 6.17 3.98
C PRO A 106 14.62 5.40 4.41
N LEU A 107 14.41 5.30 5.72
CA LEU A 107 13.32 4.56 6.33
C LEU A 107 12.68 5.42 7.42
N VAL A 108 11.36 5.55 7.40
CA VAL A 108 10.58 6.37 8.34
C VAL A 108 9.46 5.54 8.92
N GLU A 109 9.40 5.48 10.24
CA GLU A 109 8.22 4.98 10.97
C GLU A 109 7.19 6.10 11.03
N HIS A 110 6.03 5.90 10.40
CA HIS A 110 4.95 6.87 10.28
C HIS A 110 3.61 6.22 10.62
N GLY A 111 3.12 6.48 11.82
CA GLY A 111 2.00 5.75 12.39
C GLY A 111 2.33 4.25 12.56
N ILE A 112 1.50 3.39 11.98
CA ILE A 112 1.71 1.94 12.02
C ILE A 112 2.55 1.41 10.86
N TRP A 113 3.00 2.26 9.94
CA TRP A 113 3.72 1.88 8.71
C TRP A 113 5.21 2.22 8.78
N MET A 114 6.03 1.37 8.16
CA MET A 114 7.42 1.65 7.80
C MET A 114 7.48 2.07 6.34
N PHE A 115 7.72 3.36 6.09
CA PHE A 115 7.91 3.88 4.74
C PHE A 115 9.39 3.86 4.36
N ILE A 116 9.68 3.35 3.16
CA ILE A 116 11.00 3.25 2.57
C ILE A 116 11.09 4.08 1.28
N TRP A 117 12.24 4.72 1.07
CA TRP A 117 12.56 5.44 -0.15
C TRP A 117 13.61 4.67 -0.95
N MET A 118 13.29 4.32 -2.21
CA MET A 118 14.14 3.45 -3.05
C MET A 118 14.94 4.20 -4.12
N GLY A 119 14.74 5.49 -4.23
CA GLY A 119 15.40 6.37 -5.19
C GLY A 119 16.63 7.08 -4.63
N ASP A 120 16.89 8.29 -5.13
CA ASP A 120 17.95 9.16 -4.64
C ASP A 120 17.64 9.59 -3.19
N ALA A 121 18.52 9.26 -2.26
CA ALA A 121 18.33 9.53 -0.83
C ALA A 121 18.25 11.04 -0.51
N ASP A 122 18.93 11.87 -1.28
CA ASP A 122 18.91 13.33 -1.09
C ASP A 122 17.55 13.96 -1.48
N ARG A 123 16.69 13.20 -2.15
CA ARG A 123 15.33 13.59 -2.54
C ARG A 123 14.25 13.02 -1.62
N ALA A 124 14.61 12.28 -0.59
CA ALA A 124 13.70 11.67 0.36
C ALA A 124 13.10 12.73 1.31
N ASP A 125 12.04 13.40 0.85
CA ASP A 125 11.33 14.42 1.64
C ASP A 125 10.16 13.81 2.39
N THR A 126 10.18 13.92 3.73
CA THR A 126 9.10 13.41 4.60
C THR A 126 7.79 14.20 4.48
N ALA A 127 7.81 15.40 3.91
CA ALA A 127 6.59 16.15 3.60
C ALA A 127 5.73 15.49 2.49
N LEU A 128 6.28 14.50 1.77
CA LEU A 128 5.55 13.70 0.80
C LEU A 128 4.80 12.50 1.42
N LEU A 129 4.98 12.24 2.72
CA LEU A 129 4.21 11.21 3.43
C LEU A 129 2.76 11.67 3.63
N PRO A 130 1.78 10.75 3.70
CA PRO A 130 0.40 11.09 4.02
C PRO A 130 0.29 11.79 5.37
N ASP A 131 -0.49 12.86 5.48
CA ASP A 131 -0.80 13.48 6.77
C ASP A 131 -1.74 12.55 7.55
N LEU A 132 -1.27 12.04 8.70
CA LEU A 132 -2.02 11.06 9.50
C LEU A 132 -3.33 11.65 10.05
N GLY A 133 -3.37 12.95 10.37
CA GLY A 133 -4.59 13.61 10.83
C GLY A 133 -5.63 13.73 9.73
N GLU A 134 -5.19 14.12 8.52
CA GLU A 134 -6.05 14.23 7.34
C GLU A 134 -6.70 12.88 6.96
N ILE A 135 -5.93 11.80 6.99
CA ILE A 135 -6.44 10.47 6.65
C ILE A 135 -7.14 9.76 7.83
N GLY A 136 -7.20 10.39 9.01
CA GLY A 136 -7.83 9.80 10.20
C GLY A 136 -7.04 8.64 10.81
N ALA A 137 -5.71 8.70 10.74
CA ALA A 137 -4.79 7.67 11.23
C ALA A 137 -3.89 8.17 12.38
N ASP A 138 -4.20 9.31 12.96
CA ASP A 138 -3.45 9.95 14.05
C ASP A 138 -3.89 9.51 15.47
N GLY A 139 -4.89 8.64 15.56
CA GLY A 139 -5.51 8.22 16.82
C GLY A 139 -6.59 9.19 17.33
N GLY A 140 -6.98 10.21 16.54
CA GLY A 140 -7.97 11.23 16.87
C GLY A 140 -9.42 10.73 16.98
N GLY A 141 -9.68 9.77 17.86
CA GLY A 141 -11.01 9.20 18.10
C GLY A 141 -11.30 7.92 17.30
N MET A 142 -10.32 7.40 16.58
CA MET A 142 -10.37 6.09 15.94
C MET A 142 -9.18 5.23 16.36
N ILE A 143 -9.41 3.93 16.46
CA ILE A 143 -8.39 2.93 16.73
C ILE A 143 -7.87 2.43 15.39
N LEU A 144 -6.58 2.61 15.13
CA LEU A 144 -5.92 2.17 13.90
C LEU A 144 -5.26 0.82 14.12
N ARG A 145 -5.56 -0.16 13.26
CA ARG A 145 -5.02 -1.51 13.37
C ARG A 145 -4.56 -2.07 12.02
N PRO A 146 -3.34 -2.64 11.94
CA PRO A 146 -2.91 -3.39 10.77
C PRO A 146 -3.63 -4.75 10.72
N PHE A 147 -4.15 -5.13 9.54
CA PHE A 147 -4.86 -6.40 9.33
C PHE A 147 -4.00 -7.41 8.59
N TYR A 148 -3.67 -7.13 7.32
CA TYR A 148 -3.02 -8.10 6.43
C TYR A 148 -1.77 -7.53 5.79
N SER A 149 -0.80 -8.42 5.59
CA SER A 149 0.33 -8.22 4.69
C SER A 149 0.35 -9.42 3.74
N GLU A 150 0.03 -9.18 2.47
CA GLU A 150 -0.12 -10.19 1.44
C GLU A 150 0.92 -10.00 0.35
N HIS A 151 1.35 -11.12 -0.25
CA HIS A 151 2.09 -11.14 -1.50
C HIS A 151 1.12 -11.37 -2.65
N VAL A 152 1.15 -10.51 -3.67
CA VAL A 152 0.28 -10.55 -4.85
C VAL A 152 1.12 -10.85 -6.09
N LYS A 153 0.78 -11.90 -6.82
CA LYS A 153 1.41 -12.29 -8.10
C LYS A 153 0.79 -11.50 -9.26
N GLY A 154 0.86 -10.19 -9.15
CA GLY A 154 0.36 -9.24 -10.11
C GLY A 154 1.10 -7.91 -9.94
N ARG A 155 1.34 -7.20 -11.09
CA ARG A 155 2.03 -5.90 -11.04
C ARG A 155 1.27 -4.91 -10.18
N TYR A 156 2.00 -4.09 -9.43
CA TYR A 156 1.42 -3.17 -8.46
C TYR A 156 0.40 -2.21 -9.09
N GLN A 157 0.55 -1.87 -10.37
CA GLN A 157 -0.36 -0.95 -11.04
C GLN A 157 -1.76 -1.53 -11.25
N LEU A 158 -1.90 -2.83 -11.47
CA LEU A 158 -3.23 -3.46 -11.56
C LEU A 158 -4.01 -3.32 -10.25
N LEU A 159 -3.33 -3.48 -9.12
CA LEU A 159 -3.95 -3.31 -7.81
C LEU A 159 -4.24 -1.83 -7.50
N ASN A 160 -3.34 -0.91 -7.90
CA ASN A 160 -3.63 0.54 -7.82
C ASN A 160 -4.86 0.90 -8.66
N ASP A 161 -4.99 0.38 -9.87
CA ASP A 161 -6.14 0.63 -10.74
C ASP A 161 -7.44 0.06 -10.16
N ASN A 162 -7.40 -1.14 -9.58
CA ASN A 162 -8.53 -1.73 -8.85
C ASN A 162 -9.00 -0.81 -7.70
N LEU A 163 -8.07 -0.33 -6.88
CA LEU A 163 -8.36 0.56 -5.74
C LEU A 163 -8.85 1.95 -6.19
N LEU A 164 -8.49 2.40 -7.38
CA LEU A 164 -8.92 3.68 -7.95
C LEU A 164 -10.26 3.59 -8.69
N ASP A 165 -10.68 2.42 -9.16
CA ASP A 165 -11.98 2.21 -9.78
C ASP A 165 -12.94 1.45 -8.85
N LEU A 166 -13.66 2.19 -8.01
CA LEU A 166 -14.63 1.63 -7.06
C LEU A 166 -15.92 1.10 -7.70
N THR A 167 -16.04 1.07 -9.05
CA THR A 167 -17.19 0.46 -9.73
C THR A 167 -17.18 -1.06 -9.63
N HIS A 168 -15.99 -1.67 -9.47
CA HIS A 168 -15.85 -3.12 -9.26
C HIS A 168 -16.58 -3.60 -8.00
N LEU A 169 -16.78 -2.73 -7.01
CA LEU A 169 -17.52 -3.07 -5.79
C LEU A 169 -18.92 -3.60 -6.11
N ALA A 170 -19.57 -3.07 -7.16
CA ALA A 170 -20.90 -3.49 -7.56
C ALA A 170 -20.97 -4.94 -8.08
N TYR A 171 -19.85 -5.51 -8.49
CA TYR A 171 -19.77 -6.83 -9.12
C TYR A 171 -18.87 -7.79 -8.33
N LEU A 172 -17.60 -7.46 -8.16
CA LEU A 172 -16.62 -8.32 -7.46
C LEU A 172 -17.00 -8.50 -5.99
N HIS A 173 -17.46 -7.42 -5.33
CA HIS A 173 -17.82 -7.39 -3.91
C HIS A 173 -19.32 -7.24 -3.65
N ALA A 174 -20.17 -7.64 -4.61
CA ALA A 174 -21.63 -7.53 -4.51
C ALA A 174 -22.21 -8.27 -3.31
N SER A 175 -21.57 -9.36 -2.89
CA SER A 175 -21.99 -10.19 -1.74
C SER A 175 -21.64 -9.59 -0.37
N SER A 176 -20.86 -8.49 -0.34
CA SER A 176 -20.29 -7.94 0.91
C SER A 176 -20.48 -6.43 1.06
N ILE A 177 -19.71 -5.62 0.34
CA ILE A 177 -19.63 -4.16 0.54
C ILE A 177 -20.20 -3.34 -0.63
N GLY A 178 -20.46 -4.00 -1.76
CA GLY A 178 -20.91 -3.33 -3.00
C GLY A 178 -22.42 -3.24 -3.15
N THR A 179 -22.85 -2.25 -3.94
CA THR A 179 -24.20 -2.14 -4.51
C THR A 179 -24.10 -1.59 -5.93
N GLU A 180 -25.16 -1.69 -6.73
CA GLU A 180 -25.22 -1.15 -8.09
C GLU A 180 -24.92 0.36 -8.17
N ASP A 181 -25.20 1.11 -7.09
CA ASP A 181 -24.90 2.53 -7.00
C ASP A 181 -23.42 2.86 -7.10
N ASN A 182 -22.53 1.91 -6.74
CA ASN A 182 -21.07 2.09 -6.92
C ASN A 182 -20.70 2.28 -8.39
N ALA A 183 -21.42 1.62 -9.32
CA ALA A 183 -21.18 1.74 -10.75
C ALA A 183 -21.97 2.88 -11.42
N SER A 184 -23.16 3.22 -10.89
CA SER A 184 -24.08 4.16 -11.54
C SER A 184 -23.93 5.62 -11.10
N VAL A 185 -23.53 5.87 -9.83
CA VAL A 185 -23.37 7.24 -9.31
C VAL A 185 -22.04 7.84 -9.78
N PRO A 186 -22.06 9.06 -10.38
CA PRO A 186 -20.84 9.72 -10.83
C PRO A 186 -19.83 9.97 -9.71
N GLU A 187 -18.56 9.89 -10.06
CA GLU A 187 -17.42 10.18 -9.17
C GLU A 187 -16.94 11.62 -9.36
N GLU A 188 -16.66 12.29 -8.25
CA GLU A 188 -15.99 13.59 -8.21
C GLU A 188 -14.50 13.37 -8.01
N LEU A 189 -13.65 13.98 -8.84
CA LEU A 189 -12.20 13.87 -8.76
C LEU A 189 -11.57 15.23 -8.44
N THR A 190 -10.63 15.21 -7.50
CA THR A 190 -9.76 16.35 -7.18
C THR A 190 -8.30 15.92 -7.26
N ARG A 191 -7.50 16.69 -8.00
CA ARG A 191 -6.08 16.49 -8.13
C ARG A 191 -5.32 17.55 -7.36
N GLU A 192 -4.39 17.11 -6.52
CA GLU A 192 -3.46 17.90 -5.75
C GLU A 192 -2.01 17.45 -6.03
N PRO A 193 -0.98 18.22 -5.68
CA PRO A 193 0.40 17.76 -5.78
C PRO A 193 0.60 16.47 -4.96
N GLY A 194 0.93 15.38 -5.63
CA GLY A 194 1.19 14.07 -5.00
C GLY A 194 -0.06 13.31 -4.52
N VAL A 195 -1.27 13.85 -4.69
CA VAL A 195 -2.51 13.19 -4.23
C VAL A 195 -3.61 13.28 -5.27
N LEU A 196 -4.32 12.18 -5.47
CA LEU A 196 -5.55 12.12 -6.26
C LEU A 196 -6.69 11.67 -5.37
N ARG A 197 -7.76 12.47 -5.28
CA ARG A 197 -8.90 12.20 -4.40
C ARG A 197 -10.14 11.89 -5.22
N SER A 198 -10.90 10.89 -4.80
CA SER A 198 -12.20 10.59 -5.40
C SER A 198 -13.30 10.48 -4.35
N ARG A 199 -14.53 10.90 -4.74
CA ARG A 199 -15.71 10.84 -3.87
C ARG A 199 -16.93 10.50 -4.69
N ARG A 200 -17.77 9.60 -4.15
CA ARG A 200 -19.14 9.34 -4.59
C ARG A 200 -20.10 9.61 -3.46
N HIS A 201 -21.06 10.48 -3.71
CA HIS A 201 -22.14 10.80 -2.78
C HIS A 201 -23.39 10.01 -3.17
N ILE A 202 -23.59 8.86 -2.56
CA ILE A 202 -24.73 7.97 -2.81
C ILE A 202 -25.81 8.32 -1.80
N ARG A 203 -26.99 8.71 -2.28
CA ARG A 203 -28.10 9.19 -1.48
C ARG A 203 -29.29 8.28 -1.59
N ASP A 204 -29.99 8.06 -0.47
CA ASP A 204 -31.25 7.32 -0.40
C ASP A 204 -31.19 6.00 -1.16
N ALA A 205 -30.11 5.24 -0.98
CA ALA A 205 -29.80 4.00 -1.69
C ALA A 205 -30.06 2.76 -0.85
N ALA A 206 -30.14 1.60 -1.49
CA ALA A 206 -30.20 0.32 -0.80
C ALA A 206 -28.88 0.08 -0.02
N PRO A 207 -28.94 -0.42 1.23
CA PRO A 207 -27.74 -0.72 1.99
C PRO A 207 -26.99 -1.92 1.41
N PRO A 208 -25.64 -1.88 1.40
CA PRO A 208 -24.85 -3.06 1.08
C PRO A 208 -25.01 -4.16 2.16
N PRO A 209 -24.69 -5.42 1.85
CA PRO A 209 -24.85 -6.54 2.79
C PRO A 209 -24.17 -6.31 4.14
N VAL A 210 -23.03 -5.63 4.18
CA VAL A 210 -22.32 -5.28 5.43
C VAL A 210 -23.20 -4.51 6.42
N VAL A 211 -24.04 -3.60 5.95
CA VAL A 211 -24.94 -2.83 6.81
C VAL A 211 -25.99 -3.77 7.45
N ARG A 212 -26.60 -4.64 6.67
CA ARG A 212 -27.59 -5.61 7.18
C ARG A 212 -26.94 -6.56 8.18
N THR A 213 -25.72 -7.01 7.90
CA THR A 213 -24.96 -7.92 8.77
C THR A 213 -24.69 -7.31 10.15
N PHE A 214 -24.36 -6.03 10.24
CA PHE A 214 -23.92 -5.42 11.51
C PHE A 214 -24.93 -4.50 12.15
N HIS A 215 -25.94 -4.00 11.41
CA HIS A 215 -26.92 -3.02 11.89
C HIS A 215 -28.38 -3.49 11.78
N GLY A 216 -28.63 -4.69 11.24
CA GLY A 216 -29.94 -5.29 11.15
C GLY A 216 -30.66 -5.04 9.82
N GLU A 217 -31.75 -5.79 9.63
CA GLU A 217 -32.56 -5.77 8.37
C GLU A 217 -33.56 -4.62 8.31
N ASP A 218 -33.75 -3.87 9.38
CA ASP A 218 -34.70 -2.76 9.49
C ASP A 218 -34.23 -1.48 8.80
N ILE A 219 -32.97 -1.44 8.32
CA ILE A 219 -32.43 -0.31 7.58
C ILE A 219 -32.67 -0.52 6.09
N GLU A 220 -33.69 0.14 5.55
CA GLU A 220 -34.10 0.01 4.14
C GLU A 220 -33.30 0.93 3.21
N ARG A 221 -32.92 2.11 3.69
CA ARG A 221 -32.25 3.16 2.88
C ARG A 221 -31.14 3.84 3.65
N ILE A 222 -30.03 4.12 2.96
CA ILE A 222 -28.87 4.80 3.53
C ILE A 222 -28.39 5.95 2.65
N ASP A 223 -27.71 6.89 3.30
CA ASP A 223 -26.81 7.85 2.65
C ASP A 223 -25.37 7.41 2.93
N ARG A 224 -24.51 7.42 1.91
CA ARG A 224 -23.09 7.09 2.10
C ARG A 224 -22.17 7.93 1.22
N VAL A 225 -20.95 8.11 1.72
CA VAL A 225 -19.82 8.64 0.95
C VAL A 225 -18.81 7.54 0.79
N VAL A 226 -18.48 7.22 -0.46
CA VAL A 226 -17.45 6.24 -0.82
C VAL A 226 -16.39 6.95 -1.63
N GLY A 227 -15.13 6.75 -1.29
CA GLY A 227 -14.04 7.40 -2.01
C GLY A 227 -12.68 6.84 -1.63
N MET A 228 -11.68 7.24 -2.42
CA MET A 228 -10.30 6.86 -2.24
C MET A 228 -9.38 8.07 -2.42
N ASP A 229 -8.49 8.27 -1.49
CA ASP A 229 -7.39 9.23 -1.60
C ASP A 229 -6.12 8.45 -1.91
N PHE A 230 -5.57 8.68 -3.09
CA PHE A 230 -4.35 8.03 -3.55
C PHE A 230 -3.16 8.98 -3.33
N TYR A 231 -2.34 8.66 -2.35
CA TYR A 231 -1.04 9.28 -2.10
C TYR A 231 0.03 8.54 -2.90
N LEU A 232 0.60 9.24 -3.86
CA LEU A 232 1.55 8.62 -4.78
C LEU A 232 2.84 8.20 -4.05
N PRO A 233 3.46 7.07 -4.43
CA PRO A 233 3.11 6.26 -5.58
C PRO A 233 2.29 4.99 -5.28
N GLY A 234 1.85 4.73 -4.06
CA GLY A 234 1.21 3.44 -3.77
C GLY A 234 0.46 3.37 -2.44
N PHE A 235 0.12 4.50 -1.81
CA PHE A 235 -0.67 4.49 -0.57
C PHE A 235 -2.07 5.05 -0.80
N HIS A 236 -3.09 4.32 -0.37
CA HIS A 236 -4.48 4.67 -0.54
C HIS A 236 -5.20 4.75 0.82
N ALA A 237 -5.96 5.82 1.03
CA ALA A 237 -6.83 5.99 2.18
C ALA A 237 -8.29 6.04 1.71
N GLY A 238 -9.05 4.98 2.05
CA GLY A 238 -10.44 4.83 1.66
C GLY A 238 -11.40 5.40 2.71
N ILE A 239 -12.48 6.01 2.24
CA ILE A 239 -13.56 6.56 3.06
C ILE A 239 -14.80 5.69 2.85
N GLY A 240 -15.43 5.27 3.96
CA GLY A 240 -16.65 4.48 3.96
C GLY A 240 -17.65 4.99 5.01
N ASP A 241 -18.06 6.27 4.93
CA ASP A 241 -19.01 6.84 5.86
C ASP A 241 -20.45 6.50 5.44
N MET A 242 -21.25 5.95 6.36
CA MET A 242 -22.62 5.54 6.13
C MET A 242 -23.54 6.02 7.26
N ALA A 243 -24.73 6.47 6.86
CA ALA A 243 -25.79 6.90 7.78
C ALA A 243 -27.14 6.40 7.28
N VAL A 244 -28.12 6.24 8.16
CA VAL A 244 -29.52 6.02 7.78
C VAL A 244 -29.97 7.18 6.91
N SER A 245 -30.65 6.90 5.79
CA SER A 245 -31.09 7.95 4.88
C SER A 245 -31.93 9.00 5.60
N ARG A 246 -31.72 10.26 5.24
CA ARG A 246 -32.48 11.40 5.78
C ARG A 246 -33.98 11.32 5.46
N SER A 247 -34.37 10.49 4.51
CA SER A 247 -35.77 10.19 4.20
C SER A 247 -36.46 9.37 5.31
N ASN A 248 -35.71 8.67 6.17
CA ASN A 248 -36.27 7.92 7.29
C ASN A 248 -36.81 8.88 8.38
N PRO A 249 -38.11 8.80 8.73
CA PRO A 249 -38.73 9.76 9.63
C PRO A 249 -38.30 9.62 11.11
N VAL A 250 -37.71 8.48 11.49
CA VAL A 250 -37.36 8.16 12.88
C VAL A 250 -35.86 8.24 13.12
N ARG A 251 -35.06 7.63 12.24
CA ARG A 251 -33.59 7.46 12.39
C ARG A 251 -32.80 8.27 11.37
N GLY A 252 -33.47 9.15 10.60
CA GLY A 252 -32.81 9.88 9.49
C GLY A 252 -31.57 10.65 9.92
N GLY A 253 -30.43 10.34 9.31
CA GLY A 253 -29.12 10.91 9.62
C GLY A 253 -28.36 10.21 10.74
N GLU A 254 -28.89 9.13 11.36
CA GLU A 254 -28.18 8.33 12.33
C GLU A 254 -26.94 7.71 11.69
N GLN A 255 -25.76 7.94 12.29
CA GLN A 255 -24.49 7.41 11.82
C GLN A 255 -24.44 5.89 12.04
N LEU A 256 -24.22 5.13 10.98
CA LEU A 256 -24.10 3.67 11.04
C LEU A 256 -22.65 3.22 11.12
N ASN A 257 -21.80 3.83 10.31
CA ASN A 257 -20.40 3.50 10.26
C ASN A 257 -19.56 4.73 9.91
N ARG A 258 -18.48 4.89 10.64
CA ARG A 258 -17.40 5.81 10.32
C ARG A 258 -16.11 5.01 10.36
N SER A 259 -15.59 4.69 9.21
CA SER A 259 -14.37 3.91 9.09
C SER A 259 -13.43 4.46 8.05
N ARG A 260 -12.17 4.13 8.21
CA ARG A 260 -11.13 4.38 7.22
C ARG A 260 -10.44 3.07 6.92
N VAL A 261 -10.19 2.84 5.66
CA VAL A 261 -9.41 1.69 5.20
C VAL A 261 -8.15 2.19 4.52
N TYR A 262 -7.05 1.50 4.73
CA TYR A 262 -5.76 1.89 4.19
C TYR A 262 -5.19 0.72 3.41
N HIS A 263 -4.83 1.00 2.17
CA HIS A 263 -4.20 0.03 1.28
C HIS A 263 -2.84 0.58 0.85
N ALA A 264 -1.78 -0.17 1.11
CA ALA A 264 -0.48 0.20 0.59
C ALA A 264 -0.03 -0.88 -0.39
N VAL A 265 0.30 -0.45 -1.60
CA VAL A 265 0.72 -1.31 -2.70
C VAL A 265 2.17 -0.99 -3.03
N THR A 266 3.06 -1.93 -2.73
CA THR A 266 4.50 -1.75 -2.90
C THR A 266 5.01 -2.67 -3.99
N PRO A 267 5.56 -2.14 -5.09
CA PRO A 267 6.07 -2.97 -6.18
C PRO A 267 7.25 -3.82 -5.72
N GLU A 268 7.15 -5.13 -5.92
CA GLU A 268 8.24 -6.09 -5.67
C GLU A 268 9.07 -6.30 -6.92
N THR A 269 8.44 -6.82 -7.97
CA THR A 269 9.01 -7.04 -9.30
C THR A 269 8.09 -6.43 -10.36
N PRO A 270 8.43 -6.50 -11.66
CA PRO A 270 7.50 -6.07 -12.71
C PRO A 270 6.14 -6.75 -12.71
N THR A 271 6.01 -7.91 -12.08
CA THR A 271 4.80 -8.77 -12.10
C THR A 271 4.37 -9.24 -10.71
N SER A 272 4.86 -8.60 -9.66
CA SER A 272 4.45 -8.89 -8.28
C SER A 272 4.51 -7.65 -7.39
N CYS A 273 3.71 -7.64 -6.32
CA CYS A 273 3.73 -6.58 -5.33
C CYS A 273 3.43 -7.10 -3.92
N HIS A 274 3.82 -6.31 -2.91
CA HIS A 274 3.35 -6.45 -1.54
C HIS A 274 2.09 -5.61 -1.37
N TYR A 275 1.11 -6.15 -0.67
CA TYR A 275 -0.14 -5.49 -0.36
C TYR A 275 -0.36 -5.47 1.15
N PHE A 276 -0.46 -4.27 1.72
CA PHE A 276 -0.70 -4.06 3.15
C PHE A 276 -2.07 -3.45 3.33
N PHE A 277 -2.88 -4.03 4.20
CA PHE A 277 -4.21 -3.57 4.52
C PHE A 277 -4.34 -3.26 6.01
N ALA A 278 -4.85 -2.09 6.32
CA ALA A 278 -5.14 -1.64 7.68
C ALA A 278 -6.50 -0.94 7.73
N MET A 279 -7.05 -0.81 8.92
CA MET A 279 -8.34 -0.15 9.13
C MET A 279 -8.31 0.68 10.41
N ALA A 280 -9.05 1.80 10.42
CA ALA A 280 -9.40 2.53 11.61
C ALA A 280 -10.91 2.53 11.82
N ALA A 281 -11.35 2.32 13.06
CA ALA A 281 -12.73 2.36 13.49
C ALA A 281 -12.83 2.93 14.91
N GLU A 282 -14.06 3.22 15.35
CA GLU A 282 -14.31 3.87 16.64
C GLU A 282 -14.10 2.95 17.84
N ASP A 283 -14.18 1.62 17.65
CA ASP A 283 -13.99 0.62 18.72
C ASP A 283 -13.31 -0.66 18.26
N GLU A 284 -12.67 -1.38 19.20
CA GLU A 284 -11.97 -2.65 18.95
C GLU A 284 -12.91 -3.77 18.49
N ALA A 285 -14.11 -3.84 19.05
CA ALA A 285 -15.08 -4.87 18.69
C ALA A 285 -15.55 -4.70 17.23
N GLY A 286 -15.67 -3.46 16.76
CA GLY A 286 -15.90 -3.14 15.35
C GLY A 286 -14.77 -3.63 14.46
N LEU A 287 -13.51 -3.37 14.85
CA LEU A 287 -12.34 -3.87 14.12
C LEU A 287 -12.29 -5.40 14.06
N ASP A 288 -12.60 -6.11 15.16
CA ASP A 288 -12.62 -7.57 15.18
C ASP A 288 -13.68 -8.15 14.22
N ARG A 289 -14.88 -7.58 14.22
CA ARG A 289 -15.94 -7.97 13.29
C ARG A 289 -15.55 -7.72 11.83
N MET A 290 -14.95 -6.55 11.56
CA MET A 290 -14.54 -6.17 10.21
C MET A 290 -13.34 -6.97 9.71
N ASP A 291 -12.41 -7.40 10.57
CA ASP A 291 -11.29 -8.27 10.18
C ASP A 291 -11.82 -9.55 9.50
N ALA A 292 -12.68 -10.29 10.18
CA ALA A 292 -13.26 -11.51 9.63
C ALA A 292 -14.08 -11.27 8.36
N TYR A 293 -14.81 -10.13 8.31
CA TYR A 293 -15.70 -9.80 7.20
C TYR A 293 -14.95 -9.35 5.94
N LEU A 294 -13.86 -8.56 6.09
CA LEU A 294 -13.10 -8.03 4.96
C LEU A 294 -12.06 -8.99 4.39
N ARG A 295 -11.69 -10.05 5.12
CA ARG A 295 -10.71 -11.03 4.63
C ARG A 295 -11.08 -11.64 3.27
N PRO A 296 -12.33 -12.07 3.01
CA PRO A 296 -12.75 -12.51 1.67
C PRO A 296 -12.67 -11.40 0.63
N VAL A 297 -13.03 -10.16 0.96
CA VAL A 297 -12.98 -9.00 0.06
C VAL A 297 -11.55 -8.75 -0.44
N ILE A 298 -10.59 -8.73 0.46
CA ILE A 298 -9.16 -8.58 0.10
C ILE A 298 -8.67 -9.77 -0.74
N ALA A 299 -9.16 -10.99 -0.47
CA ALA A 299 -8.83 -12.16 -1.27
C ALA A 299 -9.43 -12.09 -2.69
N GLU A 300 -10.61 -11.50 -2.87
CA GLU A 300 -11.23 -11.26 -4.18
C GLU A 300 -10.41 -10.27 -5.02
N ASP A 301 -9.95 -9.15 -4.44
CA ASP A 301 -9.06 -8.18 -5.11
C ASP A 301 -7.74 -8.81 -5.54
N LYS A 302 -7.12 -9.57 -4.62
CA LYS A 302 -5.90 -10.31 -4.91
C LYS A 302 -6.12 -11.30 -6.06
N PHE A 303 -7.18 -12.10 -6.00
CA PHE A 303 -7.54 -13.05 -7.05
C PHE A 303 -7.72 -12.36 -8.41
N ALA A 304 -8.51 -11.29 -8.47
CA ALA A 304 -8.75 -10.56 -9.72
C ALA A 304 -7.43 -10.00 -10.30
N THR A 305 -6.58 -9.41 -9.46
CA THR A 305 -5.27 -8.87 -9.86
C THR A 305 -4.36 -9.97 -10.42
N GLU A 306 -4.29 -11.13 -9.75
CA GLU A 306 -3.46 -12.27 -10.18
C GLU A 306 -3.97 -12.91 -11.47
N GLU A 307 -5.30 -13.02 -11.67
CA GLU A 307 -5.88 -13.55 -12.90
C GLU A 307 -5.67 -12.60 -14.10
N ILE A 308 -5.78 -11.27 -13.88
CA ILE A 308 -5.46 -10.28 -14.91
C ILE A 308 -3.98 -10.38 -15.31
N GLU A 309 -3.05 -10.51 -14.35
CA GLU A 309 -1.61 -10.66 -14.66
C GLU A 309 -1.35 -11.93 -15.49
N LYS A 310 -2.03 -13.05 -15.20
CA LYS A 310 -1.94 -14.28 -16.02
C LYS A 310 -2.43 -14.05 -17.44
N MET A 311 -3.53 -13.30 -17.63
CA MET A 311 -4.02 -12.94 -18.95
C MET A 311 -3.03 -12.06 -19.70
N LEU A 312 -2.44 -11.04 -19.04
CA LEU A 312 -1.41 -10.19 -19.64
C LEU A 312 -0.18 -10.97 -20.08
N ALA A 313 0.23 -12.00 -19.33
CA ALA A 313 1.32 -12.89 -19.72
C ALA A 313 1.02 -13.68 -21.01
N ILE A 314 -0.26 -13.93 -21.32
CA ILE A 314 -0.70 -14.64 -22.52
C ILE A 314 -0.84 -13.69 -23.72
N VAL A 315 -1.46 -12.51 -23.51
CA VAL A 315 -1.79 -11.59 -24.61
C VAL A 315 -0.60 -10.68 -25.02
N GLY A 316 0.45 -10.60 -24.20
CA GLY A 316 1.70 -9.90 -24.51
C GLY A 316 1.84 -8.53 -23.83
N GLU A 317 2.92 -7.81 -24.16
CA GLU A 317 3.45 -6.70 -23.37
C GLU A 317 2.62 -5.40 -23.40
N ASN A 318 1.83 -5.16 -24.44
CA ASN A 318 1.08 -3.93 -24.63
C ASN A 318 -0.32 -4.20 -25.19
N PRO A 319 -1.21 -4.84 -24.41
CA PRO A 319 -2.57 -5.07 -24.86
C PRO A 319 -3.34 -3.76 -24.98
N GLU A 320 -4.24 -3.67 -25.96
CA GLU A 320 -5.20 -2.57 -26.03
C GLU A 320 -6.24 -2.71 -24.92
N GLU A 321 -6.51 -1.62 -24.21
CA GLU A 321 -7.57 -1.54 -23.21
C GLU A 321 -8.79 -0.80 -23.78
N LEU A 322 -9.98 -1.35 -23.52
CA LEU A 322 -11.22 -0.62 -23.70
C LEU A 322 -11.44 0.28 -22.47
N LEU A 323 -11.17 1.57 -22.61
CA LEU A 323 -11.36 2.54 -21.53
C LEU A 323 -12.83 2.96 -21.42
N LEU A 324 -13.36 2.88 -20.21
CA LEU A 324 -14.70 3.31 -19.84
C LEU A 324 -14.66 4.69 -19.16
N ARG A 325 -15.82 5.30 -18.96
CA ARG A 325 -15.90 6.58 -18.20
C ARG A 325 -15.50 6.42 -16.74
N SER A 326 -15.71 5.25 -16.18
CA SER A 326 -15.34 4.90 -14.81
C SER A 326 -13.83 4.84 -14.60
N ASP A 327 -13.05 4.58 -15.66
CA ASP A 327 -11.59 4.45 -15.56
C ASP A 327 -10.86 5.79 -15.36
N ARG A 328 -11.61 6.90 -15.35
CA ARG A 328 -11.04 8.26 -15.28
C ARG A 328 -10.07 8.41 -14.12
N ASN A 329 -10.40 7.86 -12.95
CA ASN A 329 -9.55 7.93 -11.75
C ASN A 329 -8.26 7.10 -11.92
N ALA A 330 -8.37 5.86 -12.37
CA ALA A 330 -7.23 4.99 -12.64
C ALA A 330 -6.30 5.58 -13.73
N VAL A 331 -6.89 6.08 -14.84
CA VAL A 331 -6.13 6.74 -15.92
C VAL A 331 -5.39 7.97 -15.40
N GLU A 332 -6.02 8.80 -14.54
CA GLU A 332 -5.36 9.98 -13.97
C GLU A 332 -4.24 9.58 -13.00
N GLY A 333 -4.45 8.55 -12.17
CA GLY A 333 -3.41 7.98 -11.32
C GLY A 333 -2.19 7.50 -12.12
N ARG A 334 -2.43 6.75 -13.21
CA ARG A 334 -1.36 6.33 -14.15
C ARG A 334 -0.60 7.51 -14.75
N ARG A 335 -1.31 8.60 -15.14
CA ARG A 335 -0.68 9.83 -15.67
C ARG A 335 0.22 10.50 -14.64
N MET A 336 -0.25 10.61 -13.40
CA MET A 336 0.53 11.21 -12.33
C MET A 336 1.80 10.40 -12.04
N LEU A 337 1.71 9.07 -11.98
CA LEU A 337 2.86 8.17 -11.83
C LEU A 337 3.83 8.26 -13.00
N GLN A 338 3.31 8.32 -14.24
CA GLN A 338 4.15 8.51 -15.44
C GLN A 338 4.92 9.86 -15.38
N GLN A 339 4.26 10.94 -14.94
CA GLN A 339 4.92 12.23 -14.75
C GLN A 339 6.06 12.18 -13.72
N MET A 340 5.87 11.44 -12.62
CA MET A 340 6.95 11.22 -11.64
C MET A 340 8.13 10.47 -12.26
N MET A 341 7.87 9.38 -13.00
CA MET A 341 8.92 8.61 -13.68
C MET A 341 9.65 9.43 -14.77
N ASP A 342 8.93 10.30 -15.46
CA ASP A 342 9.52 11.20 -16.47
C ASP A 342 10.45 12.24 -15.81
N ALA A 343 10.05 12.77 -14.65
CA ALA A 343 10.87 13.68 -13.86
C ALA A 343 12.13 13.02 -13.27
N GLU A 344 12.13 11.71 -13.05
CA GLU A 344 13.33 10.95 -12.61
C GLU A 344 14.38 10.83 -13.70
N ARG A 345 13.99 10.93 -14.97
CA ARG A 345 14.87 10.78 -16.14
C ARG A 345 15.39 12.12 -16.67
N ALA A 346 14.79 13.22 -16.26
CA ALA A 346 15.27 14.54 -16.64
C ALA A 346 16.69 14.75 -16.08
N PRO A 347 17.66 15.20 -16.88
CA PRO A 347 18.97 15.57 -16.38
C PRO A 347 18.82 16.70 -15.34
N ALA A 348 19.57 16.59 -14.23
CA ALA A 348 19.62 17.58 -13.16
C ALA A 348 20.22 18.91 -13.65
#